data_ab6bd58e209abe42d54ac224dd51bc3c
#
_entry.id   ab6bd58e209abe42d54ac224dd51bc3c
#
_cell.length_a   1.000
_cell.length_b   1.000
_cell.length_c   1.000
_cell.angle_alpha   90.00
_cell.angle_beta   90.00
_cell.angle_gamma   90.00
#
_symmetry.space_group_name_H-M   'P 1'
#
loop_
_entity.id
_entity.type
_entity.pdbx_description
1 polymer ?
#
loop_
_entity_poly.entity_id
_entity_poly.type
_entity_poly.pdbx_seq_one_letter_code
_entity_poly.pdbx_strand_id
1 'polypeptide(L)'
;MFQGETDGLLAADRQLDAAEAELAVARGKLLHGRFLDGPGQEDPRELELFRRALELYDALGDERGRAEALFWIGCFHQVVRDDAEPAQEALESSAALARQTGDQLILSYALRHLGIAAHRAGRADEAARLLGESTQLRRSLGFTAGVAANQVGLIHLAIDQGRHADAESLLAEATTLAASANASTITNQLTAARGRL
;
A
#
# COMPACT_ATOMS: atom_id res chain seq x y z
N MET A 1 27.73 -29.54 -28.07
CA MET A 1 26.34 -29.60 -28.53
C MET A 1 25.47 -29.52 -27.31
N PHE A 2 24.46 -28.66 -27.25
CA PHE A 2 23.45 -28.44 -26.18
C PHE A 2 23.69 -27.40 -25.08
N GLN A 3 24.79 -26.68 -24.97
CA GLN A 3 24.89 -25.59 -23.99
C GLN A 3 23.87 -24.47 -24.27
N GLY A 4 23.69 -24.09 -25.55
CA GLY A 4 22.71 -23.04 -25.93
C GLY A 4 21.23 -23.42 -25.77
N GLU A 5 20.89 -24.72 -25.81
CA GLU A 5 19.52 -25.21 -25.54
C GLU A 5 19.21 -25.19 -24.05
N THR A 6 20.17 -25.54 -23.21
CA THR A 6 20.03 -25.51 -21.75
C THR A 6 19.87 -24.07 -21.25
N ASP A 7 20.66 -23.13 -21.78
CA ASP A 7 20.56 -21.72 -21.45
C ASP A 7 19.20 -21.14 -21.87
N GLY A 8 18.69 -21.56 -23.04
CA GLY A 8 17.35 -21.18 -23.51
C GLY A 8 16.22 -21.68 -22.61
N LEU A 9 16.31 -22.92 -22.12
CA LEU A 9 15.32 -23.49 -21.20
C LEU A 9 15.34 -22.78 -19.83
N LEU A 10 16.53 -22.49 -19.30
CA LEU A 10 16.65 -21.74 -18.04
C LEU A 10 16.09 -20.31 -18.18
N ALA A 11 16.32 -19.66 -19.30
CA ALA A 11 15.75 -18.33 -19.54
C ALA A 11 14.21 -18.38 -19.65
N ALA A 12 13.67 -19.41 -20.32
CA ALA A 12 12.22 -19.61 -20.39
C ALA A 12 11.60 -19.91 -19.04
N ASP A 13 12.24 -20.74 -18.21
CA ASP A 13 11.81 -21.04 -16.86
C ASP A 13 11.72 -19.78 -15.97
N ARG A 14 12.76 -18.94 -15.98
CA ARG A 14 12.73 -17.64 -15.29
C ARG A 14 11.63 -16.71 -15.78
N GLN A 15 11.28 -16.72 -17.08
CA GLN A 15 10.15 -15.93 -17.59
C GLN A 15 8.81 -16.47 -17.06
N LEU A 16 8.65 -17.79 -16.95
CA LEU A 16 7.46 -18.40 -16.36
C LEU A 16 7.34 -18.08 -14.88
N ASP A 17 8.44 -18.12 -14.13
CA ASP A 17 8.47 -17.73 -12.73
C ASP A 17 8.06 -16.26 -12.54
N ALA A 18 8.54 -15.36 -13.39
CA ALA A 18 8.13 -13.95 -13.34
C ALA A 18 6.63 -13.78 -13.62
N ALA A 19 6.11 -14.46 -14.64
CA ALA A 19 4.68 -14.42 -14.96
C ALA A 19 3.81 -15.04 -13.84
N GLU A 20 4.28 -16.12 -13.20
CA GLU A 20 3.61 -16.72 -12.04
C GLU A 20 3.56 -15.75 -10.86
N ALA A 21 4.66 -15.06 -10.57
CA ALA A 21 4.73 -14.06 -9.50
C ALA A 21 3.76 -12.91 -9.73
N GLU A 22 3.72 -12.34 -10.93
CA GLU A 22 2.78 -11.27 -11.30
C GLU A 22 1.32 -11.74 -11.17
N LEU A 23 1.02 -12.96 -11.63
CA LEU A 23 -0.32 -13.55 -11.53
C LEU A 23 -0.72 -13.79 -10.07
N ALA A 24 0.21 -14.23 -9.23
CA ALA A 24 -0.03 -14.44 -7.80
C ALA A 24 -0.36 -13.11 -7.11
N VAL A 25 0.43 -12.05 -7.35
CA VAL A 25 0.12 -10.70 -6.85
C VAL A 25 -1.25 -10.23 -7.33
N ALA A 26 -1.55 -10.36 -8.62
CA ALA A 26 -2.83 -9.93 -9.18
C ALA A 26 -4.04 -10.66 -8.54
N ARG A 27 -3.93 -11.96 -8.33
CA ARG A 27 -4.97 -12.76 -7.66
C ARG A 27 -5.12 -12.39 -6.19
N GLY A 28 -4.01 -12.19 -5.47
CA GLY A 28 -4.02 -11.72 -4.09
C GLY A 28 -4.73 -10.37 -3.95
N LYS A 29 -4.43 -9.41 -4.84
CA LYS A 29 -5.13 -8.11 -4.92
C LYS A 29 -6.64 -8.25 -5.13
N LEU A 30 -7.08 -9.19 -5.96
CA LEU A 30 -8.51 -9.46 -6.14
C LEU A 30 -9.17 -9.99 -4.86
N LEU A 31 -8.48 -10.86 -4.12
CA LEU A 31 -8.98 -11.38 -2.84
C LEU A 31 -9.04 -10.27 -1.80
N HIS A 32 -8.02 -9.43 -1.72
CA HIS A 32 -8.01 -8.24 -0.86
C HIS A 32 -9.18 -7.29 -1.17
N GLY A 33 -9.41 -7.01 -2.45
CA GLY A 33 -10.56 -6.20 -2.87
C GLY A 33 -11.90 -6.81 -2.45
N ARG A 34 -12.07 -8.12 -2.58
CA ARG A 34 -13.27 -8.82 -2.12
C ARG A 34 -13.47 -8.75 -0.61
N PHE A 35 -12.39 -8.78 0.16
CA PHE A 35 -12.44 -8.57 1.61
C PHE A 35 -12.95 -7.16 1.93
N LEU A 36 -12.43 -6.14 1.25
CA LEU A 36 -12.81 -4.73 1.47
C LEU A 36 -14.27 -4.43 1.06
N ASP A 37 -14.74 -5.02 -0.04
CA ASP A 37 -16.07 -4.78 -0.61
C ASP A 37 -17.15 -5.73 -0.06
N GLY A 38 -16.73 -6.80 0.62
CA GLY A 38 -17.60 -7.87 1.10
C GLY A 38 -17.82 -7.83 2.62
N PRO A 39 -18.25 -8.97 3.18
CA PRO A 39 -18.53 -9.11 4.61
C PRO A 39 -17.28 -9.14 5.50
N GLY A 40 -16.09 -8.88 4.95
CA GLY A 40 -14.83 -8.89 5.71
C GLY A 40 -14.36 -10.29 6.11
N GLN A 41 -14.65 -11.32 5.32
CA GLN A 41 -14.19 -12.69 5.55
C GLN A 41 -12.80 -12.92 4.94
N GLU A 42 -11.84 -13.34 5.76
CA GLU A 42 -10.49 -13.71 5.32
C GLU A 42 -10.56 -14.91 4.34
N ASP A 43 -9.84 -14.80 3.21
CA ASP A 43 -9.53 -15.93 2.34
C ASP A 43 -8.06 -16.34 2.55
N PRO A 44 -7.78 -17.55 3.07
CA PRO A 44 -6.41 -17.96 3.38
C PRO A 44 -5.47 -17.94 2.17
N ARG A 45 -6.01 -18.08 0.96
CA ARG A 45 -5.22 -18.01 -0.28
C ARG A 45 -4.60 -16.64 -0.53
N GLU A 46 -5.14 -15.57 0.05
CA GLU A 46 -4.63 -14.22 -0.17
C GLU A 46 -3.18 -14.10 0.28
N LEU A 47 -2.88 -14.46 1.52
CA LEU A 47 -1.52 -14.42 2.06
C LEU A 47 -0.59 -15.43 1.37
N GLU A 48 -1.09 -16.63 1.05
CA GLU A 48 -0.32 -17.65 0.34
C GLU A 48 0.14 -17.16 -1.04
N LEU A 49 -0.73 -16.46 -1.78
CA LEU A 49 -0.40 -15.89 -3.08
C LEU A 49 0.68 -14.79 -2.98
N PHE A 50 0.57 -13.90 -2.00
CA PHE A 50 1.60 -12.87 -1.81
C PHE A 50 2.94 -13.46 -1.36
N ARG A 51 2.95 -14.49 -0.52
CA ARG A 51 4.17 -15.22 -0.13
C ARG A 51 4.79 -15.96 -1.31
N ARG A 52 3.96 -16.61 -2.13
CA ARG A 52 4.45 -17.27 -3.34
C ARG A 52 5.10 -16.28 -4.30
N ALA A 53 4.50 -15.12 -4.49
CA ALA A 53 5.10 -14.07 -5.30
C ALA A 53 6.43 -13.60 -4.73
N LEU A 54 6.53 -13.41 -3.42
CA LEU A 54 7.77 -13.01 -2.74
C LEU A 54 8.89 -14.03 -2.96
N GLU A 55 8.60 -15.32 -2.81
CA GLU A 55 9.55 -16.42 -3.07
C GLU A 55 10.09 -16.40 -4.51
N LEU A 56 9.19 -16.23 -5.48
CA LEU A 56 9.55 -16.17 -6.89
C LEU A 56 10.39 -14.94 -7.22
N TYR A 57 10.00 -13.76 -6.74
CA TYR A 57 10.78 -12.53 -6.95
C TYR A 57 12.15 -12.62 -6.26
N ASP A 58 12.25 -13.26 -5.11
CA ASP A 58 13.52 -13.50 -4.43
C ASP A 58 14.45 -14.41 -5.27
N ALA A 59 13.93 -15.53 -5.79
CA ALA A 59 14.66 -16.44 -6.69
C ALA A 59 15.10 -15.74 -8.00
N LEU A 60 14.31 -14.80 -8.50
CA LEU A 60 14.61 -14.03 -9.70
C LEU A 60 15.61 -12.89 -9.44
N GLY A 61 15.80 -12.47 -8.18
CA GLY A 61 16.53 -11.27 -7.82
C GLY A 61 15.80 -9.97 -8.19
N ASP A 62 14.46 -10.02 -8.30
CA ASP A 62 13.63 -8.85 -8.61
C ASP A 62 13.25 -8.10 -7.33
N GLU A 63 14.07 -7.13 -6.95
CA GLU A 63 13.86 -6.32 -5.74
C GLU A 63 12.61 -5.44 -5.81
N ARG A 64 12.17 -5.01 -7.01
CA ARG A 64 10.93 -4.25 -7.17
C ARG A 64 9.71 -5.14 -6.92
N GLY A 65 9.69 -6.34 -7.51
CA GLY A 65 8.65 -7.31 -7.25
C GLY A 65 8.58 -7.72 -5.78
N ARG A 66 9.76 -7.91 -5.14
CA ARG A 66 9.85 -8.18 -3.70
C ARG A 66 9.24 -7.05 -2.87
N ALA A 67 9.52 -5.78 -3.20
CA ALA A 67 8.93 -4.63 -2.50
C ALA A 67 7.42 -4.63 -2.60
N GLU A 68 6.85 -4.92 -3.79
CA GLU A 68 5.42 -5.00 -3.99
C GLU A 68 4.78 -6.16 -3.21
N ALA A 69 5.36 -7.36 -3.26
CA ALA A 69 4.85 -8.52 -2.53
C ALA A 69 4.85 -8.28 -1.01
N LEU A 70 5.94 -7.73 -0.46
CA LEU A 70 6.04 -7.35 0.95
C LEU A 70 5.01 -6.28 1.34
N PHE A 71 4.77 -5.28 0.48
CA PHE A 71 3.70 -4.32 0.71
C PHE A 71 2.34 -5.01 0.89
N TRP A 72 1.99 -5.94 0.01
CA TRP A 72 0.71 -6.64 0.10
C TRP A 72 0.62 -7.60 1.29
N ILE A 73 1.72 -8.24 1.68
CA ILE A 73 1.81 -9.02 2.93
C ILE A 73 1.53 -8.10 4.13
N GLY A 74 2.16 -6.93 4.16
CA GLY A 74 1.93 -5.95 5.22
C GLY A 74 0.50 -5.42 5.26
N CYS A 75 -0.10 -5.14 4.08
CA CYS A 75 -1.52 -4.78 3.98
C CYS A 75 -2.44 -5.89 4.50
N PHE A 76 -2.18 -7.13 4.14
CA PHE A 76 -2.95 -8.27 4.63
C PHE A 76 -2.93 -8.34 6.15
N HIS A 77 -1.75 -8.29 6.77
CA HIS A 77 -1.63 -8.33 8.22
C HIS A 77 -2.30 -7.12 8.89
N GLN A 78 -2.15 -5.91 8.33
CA GLN A 78 -2.73 -4.70 8.92
C GLN A 78 -4.26 -4.62 8.77
N VAL A 79 -4.78 -5.01 7.59
CA VAL A 79 -6.19 -4.73 7.21
C VAL A 79 -7.08 -5.94 7.46
N VAL A 80 -6.59 -7.14 7.15
CA VAL A 80 -7.39 -8.38 7.22
C VAL A 80 -7.30 -8.99 8.61
N ARG A 81 -6.10 -9.04 9.21
CA ARG A 81 -5.86 -9.69 10.51
C ARG A 81 -5.76 -8.74 11.71
N ASP A 82 -5.60 -7.44 11.45
CA ASP A 82 -5.30 -6.42 12.48
C ASP A 82 -4.07 -6.80 13.35
N ASP A 83 -3.05 -7.39 12.70
CA ASP A 83 -1.84 -7.91 13.33
C ASP A 83 -0.69 -6.92 13.11
N ALA A 84 -0.39 -6.12 14.13
CA ALA A 84 0.48 -4.95 14.00
C ALA A 84 1.95 -5.29 13.75
N GLU A 85 2.51 -6.32 14.42
CA GLU A 85 3.94 -6.64 14.37
C GLU A 85 4.37 -7.15 12.99
N PRO A 86 3.77 -8.22 12.41
CA PRO A 86 4.12 -8.68 11.08
C PRO A 86 3.74 -7.68 9.98
N ALA A 87 2.71 -6.85 10.20
CA ALA A 87 2.38 -5.76 9.28
C ALA A 87 3.51 -4.72 9.23
N GLN A 88 4.01 -4.29 10.38
CA GLN A 88 5.09 -3.30 10.47
C GLN A 88 6.36 -3.82 9.81
N GLU A 89 6.79 -5.04 10.13
CA GLU A 89 8.01 -5.67 9.57
C GLU A 89 7.96 -5.72 8.04
N ALA A 90 6.85 -6.20 7.48
CA ALA A 90 6.69 -6.31 6.04
C ALA A 90 6.63 -4.94 5.35
N LEU A 91 5.92 -3.96 5.93
CA LEU A 91 5.82 -2.60 5.37
C LEU A 91 7.15 -1.84 5.44
N GLU A 92 7.93 -1.99 6.51
CA GLU A 92 9.26 -1.38 6.63
C GLU A 92 10.23 -1.98 5.60
N SER A 93 10.22 -3.30 5.43
CA SER A 93 11.01 -3.99 4.41
C SER A 93 10.63 -3.56 3.00
N SER A 94 9.32 -3.46 2.71
CA SER A 94 8.80 -2.93 1.45
C SER A 94 9.29 -1.51 1.18
N ALA A 95 9.17 -0.61 2.17
CA ALA A 95 9.60 0.78 2.04
C ALA A 95 11.12 0.90 1.81
N ALA A 96 11.93 0.06 2.46
CA ALA A 96 13.38 0.04 2.28
C ALA A 96 13.75 -0.37 0.84
N LEU A 97 13.20 -1.48 0.34
CA LEU A 97 13.41 -1.95 -1.03
C LEU A 97 12.89 -0.96 -2.07
N ALA A 98 11.71 -0.38 -1.84
CA ALA A 98 11.14 0.61 -2.76
C ALA A 98 11.99 1.90 -2.84
N ARG A 99 12.64 2.31 -1.74
CA ARG A 99 13.63 3.40 -1.75
C ARG A 99 14.87 3.03 -2.55
N GLN A 100 15.40 1.83 -2.32
CA GLN A 100 16.59 1.33 -3.01
C GLN A 100 16.38 1.22 -4.52
N THR A 101 15.23 0.73 -4.95
CA THR A 101 14.87 0.53 -6.37
C THR A 101 14.31 1.78 -7.05
N GLY A 102 14.04 2.85 -6.29
CA GLY A 102 13.41 4.08 -6.79
C GLY A 102 11.91 3.92 -7.11
N ASP A 103 11.24 2.88 -6.60
CA ASP A 103 9.81 2.69 -6.82
C ASP A 103 8.98 3.62 -5.93
N GLN A 104 8.75 4.82 -6.43
CA GLN A 104 8.01 5.86 -5.71
C GLN A 104 6.55 5.47 -5.40
N LEU A 105 5.93 4.64 -6.25
CA LEU A 105 4.53 4.23 -6.05
C LEU A 105 4.41 3.28 -4.86
N ILE A 106 5.18 2.19 -4.86
CA ILE A 106 5.20 1.23 -3.74
C ILE A 106 5.65 1.91 -2.46
N LEU A 107 6.70 2.76 -2.53
CA LEU A 107 7.13 3.55 -1.37
C LEU A 107 5.98 4.38 -0.81
N SER A 108 5.20 5.06 -1.66
CA SER A 108 4.07 5.88 -1.21
C SER A 108 2.98 5.07 -0.51
N TYR A 109 2.76 3.84 -0.97
CA TYR A 109 1.81 2.92 -0.34
C TYR A 109 2.31 2.44 1.03
N ALA A 110 3.55 1.96 1.12
CA ALA A 110 4.14 1.48 2.36
C ALA A 110 4.17 2.58 3.43
N LEU A 111 4.61 3.79 3.07
CA LEU A 111 4.64 4.95 3.97
C LEU A 111 3.24 5.35 4.50
N ARG A 112 2.22 5.27 3.65
CA ARG A 112 0.83 5.50 4.11
C ARG A 112 0.43 4.52 5.20
N HIS A 113 0.66 3.24 4.97
CA HIS A 113 0.26 2.19 5.91
C HIS A 113 1.07 2.24 7.20
N LEU A 114 2.37 2.54 7.14
CA LEU A 114 3.20 2.84 8.31
C LEU A 114 2.71 4.09 9.05
N GLY A 115 2.30 5.13 8.34
CA GLY A 115 1.71 6.34 8.93
C GLY A 115 0.40 6.06 9.67
N ILE A 116 -0.46 5.21 9.12
CA ILE A 116 -1.69 4.75 9.78
C ILE A 116 -1.35 3.96 11.05
N ALA A 117 -0.37 3.05 10.99
CA ALA A 117 0.09 2.29 12.15
C ALA A 117 0.65 3.20 13.25
N ALA A 118 1.48 4.19 12.89
CA ALA A 118 2.00 5.18 13.82
C ALA A 118 0.88 6.00 14.49
N HIS A 119 -0.13 6.43 13.72
CA HIS A 119 -1.29 7.14 14.27
C HIS A 119 -2.06 6.28 15.28
N ARG A 120 -2.38 5.03 14.94
CA ARG A 120 -3.04 4.08 15.85
C ARG A 120 -2.24 3.84 17.14
N ALA A 121 -0.91 3.89 17.05
CA ALA A 121 0.00 3.75 18.19
C ALA A 121 0.23 5.05 18.98
N GLY A 122 -0.47 6.15 18.66
CA GLY A 122 -0.34 7.45 19.32
C GLY A 122 0.94 8.22 18.96
N ARG A 123 1.72 7.76 17.98
CA ARG A 123 2.95 8.42 17.51
C ARG A 123 2.64 9.48 16.44
N ALA A 124 1.99 10.55 16.88
CA ALA A 124 1.39 11.56 16.00
C ALA A 124 2.40 12.26 15.05
N ASP A 125 3.58 12.64 15.54
CA ASP A 125 4.60 13.31 14.72
C ASP A 125 5.17 12.37 13.65
N GLU A 126 5.36 11.10 13.99
CA GLU A 126 5.77 10.08 13.04
C GLU A 126 4.70 9.85 11.97
N ALA A 127 3.44 9.75 12.38
CA ALA A 127 2.31 9.60 11.47
C ALA A 127 2.23 10.78 10.49
N ALA A 128 2.36 12.02 10.99
CA ALA A 128 2.35 13.22 10.15
C ALA A 128 3.49 13.21 9.13
N ARG A 129 4.70 12.84 9.55
CA ARG A 129 5.86 12.75 8.67
C ARG A 129 5.67 11.70 7.56
N LEU A 130 5.24 10.49 7.93
CA LEU A 130 5.06 9.37 7.00
C LEU A 130 3.93 9.64 5.99
N LEU A 131 2.78 10.12 6.46
CA LEU A 131 1.65 10.50 5.59
C LEU A 131 2.01 11.70 4.71
N GLY A 132 2.78 12.65 5.22
CA GLY A 132 3.28 13.81 4.47
C GLY A 132 4.20 13.39 3.33
N GLU A 133 5.21 12.55 3.60
CA GLU A 133 6.14 12.01 2.60
C GLU A 133 5.37 11.22 1.51
N SER A 134 4.47 10.33 1.93
CA SER A 134 3.59 9.59 1.00
C SER A 134 2.76 10.54 0.12
N THR A 135 2.23 11.63 0.70
CA THR A 135 1.42 12.61 -0.03
C THR A 135 2.25 13.34 -1.10
N GLN A 136 3.48 13.71 -0.77
CA GLN A 136 4.39 14.37 -1.72
C GLN A 136 4.73 13.44 -2.90
N LEU A 137 5.06 12.17 -2.63
CA LEU A 137 5.29 11.16 -3.66
C LEU A 137 4.07 10.99 -4.57
N ARG A 138 2.87 10.89 -4.00
CA ARG A 138 1.63 10.77 -4.79
C ARG A 138 1.33 12.00 -5.62
N ARG A 139 1.65 13.20 -5.13
CA ARG A 139 1.54 14.43 -5.92
C ARG A 139 2.50 14.43 -7.10
N SER A 140 3.77 14.04 -6.91
CA SER A 140 4.77 13.96 -7.99
C SER A 140 4.40 12.92 -9.06
N LEU A 141 3.70 11.86 -8.68
CA LEU A 141 3.19 10.82 -9.57
C LEU A 141 1.87 11.19 -10.27
N GLY A 142 1.24 12.33 -9.95
CA GLY A 142 -0.09 12.67 -10.44
C GLY A 142 -1.21 11.77 -9.91
N PHE A 143 -0.97 11.06 -8.81
CA PHE A 143 -1.93 10.12 -8.23
C PHE A 143 -2.94 10.84 -7.32
N THR A 144 -3.87 11.57 -7.94
CA THR A 144 -4.85 12.46 -7.28
C THR A 144 -5.71 11.75 -6.23
N ALA A 145 -6.28 10.57 -6.56
CA ALA A 145 -7.06 9.79 -5.60
C ALA A 145 -6.21 9.37 -4.38
N GLY A 146 -4.96 9.02 -4.62
CA GLY A 146 -4.02 8.65 -3.56
C GLY A 146 -3.69 9.83 -2.63
N VAL A 147 -3.56 11.05 -3.16
CA VAL A 147 -3.40 12.27 -2.35
C VAL A 147 -4.61 12.47 -1.45
N ALA A 148 -5.83 12.42 -2.01
CA ALA A 148 -7.05 12.57 -1.24
C ALA A 148 -7.17 11.50 -0.13
N ALA A 149 -6.80 10.25 -0.42
CA ALA A 149 -6.79 9.16 0.56
C ALA A 149 -5.81 9.42 1.72
N ASN A 150 -4.63 10.01 1.46
CA ASN A 150 -3.69 10.37 2.51
C ASN A 150 -4.20 11.53 3.36
N GLN A 151 -4.85 12.51 2.72
CA GLN A 151 -5.43 13.63 3.45
C GLN A 151 -6.50 13.21 4.45
N VAL A 152 -7.27 12.14 4.19
CA VAL A 152 -8.17 11.56 5.20
C VAL A 152 -7.42 11.22 6.48
N GLY A 153 -6.27 10.56 6.39
CA GLY A 153 -5.43 10.23 7.55
C GLY A 153 -4.90 11.48 8.26
N LEU A 154 -4.44 12.48 7.51
CA LEU A 154 -3.95 13.76 8.06
C LEU A 154 -5.08 14.57 8.72
N ILE A 155 -6.30 14.53 8.18
CA ILE A 155 -7.49 15.15 8.78
C ILE A 155 -7.78 14.53 10.15
N HIS A 156 -7.83 13.19 10.23
CA HIS A 156 -8.06 12.51 11.51
C HIS A 156 -6.97 12.86 12.53
N LEU A 157 -5.72 12.88 12.10
CA LEU A 157 -4.59 13.28 12.95
C LEU A 157 -4.74 14.73 13.47
N ALA A 158 -5.14 15.66 12.61
CA ALA A 158 -5.35 17.06 12.98
C ALA A 158 -6.53 17.20 13.97
N ILE A 159 -7.63 16.47 13.74
CA ILE A 159 -8.78 16.45 14.67
C ILE A 159 -8.35 15.94 16.05
N ASP A 160 -7.64 14.81 16.10
CA ASP A 160 -7.21 14.19 17.37
C ASP A 160 -6.22 15.08 18.15
N GLN A 161 -5.53 16.00 17.45
CA GLN A 161 -4.64 17.03 18.04
C GLN A 161 -5.36 18.36 18.33
N GLY A 162 -6.65 18.48 18.09
CA GLY A 162 -7.41 19.72 18.26
C GLY A 162 -7.09 20.83 17.26
N ARG A 163 -6.40 20.50 16.14
CA ARG A 163 -6.03 21.44 15.08
C ARG A 163 -7.15 21.57 14.03
N HIS A 164 -8.32 22.03 14.46
CA HIS A 164 -9.54 22.05 13.63
C HIS A 164 -9.39 22.89 12.36
N ALA A 165 -8.71 24.04 12.40
CA ALA A 165 -8.49 24.87 11.22
C ALA A 165 -7.66 24.15 10.13
N ASP A 166 -6.64 23.38 10.54
CA ASP A 166 -5.84 22.58 9.62
C ASP A 166 -6.70 21.46 9.02
N ALA A 167 -7.51 20.80 9.86
CA ALA A 167 -8.40 19.73 9.42
C ALA A 167 -9.45 20.24 8.41
N GLU A 168 -10.03 21.42 8.61
CA GLU A 168 -10.97 22.05 7.67
C GLU A 168 -10.28 22.36 6.31
N SER A 169 -9.07 22.91 6.35
CA SER A 169 -8.29 23.19 5.14
C SER A 169 -7.99 21.93 4.33
N LEU A 170 -7.51 20.89 5.00
CA LEU A 170 -7.25 19.59 4.39
C LEU A 170 -8.53 18.96 3.82
N LEU A 171 -9.65 19.07 4.55
CA LEU A 171 -10.94 18.54 4.12
C LEU A 171 -11.44 19.23 2.83
N ALA A 172 -11.28 20.53 2.71
CA ALA A 172 -11.67 21.26 1.51
C ALA A 172 -10.85 20.83 0.28
N GLU A 173 -9.53 20.73 0.42
CA GLU A 173 -8.63 20.23 -0.65
C GLU A 173 -8.97 18.78 -1.01
N ALA A 174 -9.06 17.88 -0.01
CA ALA A 174 -9.34 16.45 -0.21
C ALA A 174 -10.68 16.23 -0.92
N THR A 175 -11.70 17.01 -0.60
CA THR A 175 -13.03 16.93 -1.24
C THR A 175 -12.93 17.24 -2.73
N THR A 176 -12.19 18.29 -3.10
CA THR A 176 -11.96 18.67 -4.50
C THR A 176 -11.20 17.57 -5.26
N LEU A 177 -10.14 17.02 -4.66
CA LEU A 177 -9.33 15.96 -5.26
C LEU A 177 -10.13 14.65 -5.42
N ALA A 178 -10.91 14.25 -4.41
CA ALA A 178 -11.74 13.06 -4.46
C ALA A 178 -12.82 13.16 -5.55
N ALA A 179 -13.45 14.33 -5.68
CA ALA A 179 -14.44 14.59 -6.73
C ALA A 179 -13.81 14.51 -8.14
N SER A 180 -12.64 15.14 -8.34
CA SER A 180 -11.94 15.13 -9.63
C SER A 180 -11.49 13.71 -10.05
N ALA A 181 -11.22 12.85 -9.08
CA ALA A 181 -10.80 11.46 -9.29
C ALA A 181 -11.96 10.46 -9.32
N ASN A 182 -13.22 10.90 -9.15
CA ASN A 182 -14.41 10.04 -8.99
C ASN A 182 -14.25 8.98 -7.87
N ALA A 183 -13.56 9.34 -6.77
CA ALA A 183 -13.20 8.43 -5.68
C ALA A 183 -14.30 8.37 -4.61
N SER A 184 -15.39 7.65 -4.88
CA SER A 184 -16.59 7.57 -4.02
C SER A 184 -16.30 7.10 -2.59
N THR A 185 -15.47 6.08 -2.42
CA THR A 185 -15.07 5.57 -1.10
C THR A 185 -14.37 6.66 -0.28
N ILE A 186 -13.48 7.44 -0.90
CA ILE A 186 -12.78 8.54 -0.22
C ILE A 186 -13.77 9.65 0.13
N THR A 187 -14.71 9.97 -0.77
CA THR A 187 -15.77 10.94 -0.50
C THR A 187 -16.61 10.57 0.73
N ASN A 188 -16.94 9.30 0.90
CA ASN A 188 -17.64 8.80 2.08
C ASN A 188 -16.80 8.96 3.36
N GLN A 189 -15.51 8.65 3.30
CA GLN A 189 -14.57 8.86 4.42
C GLN A 189 -14.44 10.33 4.81
N LEU A 190 -14.38 11.25 3.83
CA LEU A 190 -14.34 12.69 4.07
C LEU A 190 -15.64 13.21 4.70
N THR A 191 -16.79 12.67 4.29
CA THR A 191 -18.08 13.00 4.90
C THR A 191 -18.12 12.56 6.37
N ALA A 192 -17.63 11.38 6.69
CA ALA A 192 -17.51 10.89 8.07
C ALA A 192 -16.53 11.75 8.90
N ALA A 193 -15.39 12.13 8.33
CA ALA A 193 -14.41 13.00 9.00
C ALA A 193 -14.98 14.40 9.30
N ARG A 194 -15.79 14.97 8.39
CA ARG A 194 -16.49 16.25 8.60
C ARG A 194 -17.41 16.22 9.82
N GLY A 195 -18.06 15.07 10.07
CA GLY A 195 -18.94 14.93 11.24
C GLY A 195 -18.19 14.89 12.59
N ARG A 196 -16.85 14.87 12.58
CA ARG A 196 -16.00 14.90 13.78
C ARG A 196 -15.41 16.30 14.06
N LEU A 197 -15.52 17.25 13.13
CA LEU A 197 -15.10 18.64 13.27
C LEU A 197 -16.12 19.46 14.05
#